data_e63924c45d138d27dff582b9b996c5fd
#
_entry.id   e63924c45d138d27dff582b9b996c5fd
#
_cell.length_a   1.000
_cell.length_b   1.000
_cell.length_c   1.000
_cell.angle_alpha   90.00
_cell.angle_beta   90.00
_cell.angle_gamma   90.00
#
_symmetry.space_group_name_H-M   'P 1'
#
loop_
_entity.id
_entity.type
_entity.pdbx_description
1 polymer ?
#
loop_
_entity_poly.entity_id
_entity_poly.type
_entity_poly.pdbx_seq_one_letter_code
_entity_poly.pdbx_strand_id
1 'polypeptide(L)'
;MNYSSDIKQIKEFSLAKSLVYNFVLSLFISLALGVVLVYALNIRLDIVLSDSMAPKFYKHDIVIVKPCDDYKVGDIIEYQRTAEATPVTHRIIEKTGSGANAVYVTQGDATSNKDASVHDSIIKGKVVMVVERGEYIYDFIKENYFLFIDIILGVWVLSATLSGEIEMRKHNIAKAE
;
A
#
# COMPACT_ATOMS: atom_id res chain seq x y z
N MET A 1 13.53 26.39 45.09
CA MET A 1 12.85 25.64 44.02
C MET A 1 12.21 26.68 43.12
N ASN A 2 12.52 26.69 41.82
CA ASN A 2 12.12 27.83 40.96
C ASN A 2 10.79 27.48 40.24
N TYR A 3 9.67 27.74 40.89
CA TYR A 3 8.30 27.42 40.45
C TYR A 3 8.02 27.83 38.99
N SER A 4 8.54 28.99 38.58
CA SER A 4 8.37 29.49 37.21
C SER A 4 9.05 28.63 36.14
N SER A 5 10.24 28.08 36.46
CA SER A 5 10.96 27.20 35.51
C SER A 5 10.27 25.84 35.37
N ASP A 6 9.72 25.31 36.48
CA ASP A 6 9.05 24.01 36.47
C ASP A 6 7.75 24.03 35.67
N ILE A 7 6.97 25.12 35.78
CA ILE A 7 5.76 25.32 34.97
C ILE A 7 6.09 25.44 33.48
N LYS A 8 7.15 26.16 33.14
CA LYS A 8 7.58 26.30 31.74
C LYS A 8 8.00 24.95 31.14
N GLN A 9 8.78 24.15 31.86
CA GLN A 9 9.18 22.82 31.41
C GLN A 9 7.98 21.88 31.21
N ILE A 10 7.01 21.88 32.13
CA ILE A 10 5.79 21.05 32.01
C ILE A 10 4.99 21.47 30.77
N LYS A 11 4.87 22.78 30.49
CA LYS A 11 4.13 23.28 29.33
C LYS A 11 4.82 22.92 28.01
N GLU A 12 6.14 23.07 27.91
CA GLU A 12 6.90 22.68 26.72
C GLU A 12 6.82 21.16 26.47
N PHE A 13 6.93 20.35 27.52
CA PHE A 13 6.80 18.90 27.40
C PHE A 13 5.40 18.47 27.00
N SER A 14 4.35 19.09 27.53
CA SER A 14 2.96 18.85 27.15
C SER A 14 2.70 19.21 25.69
N LEU A 15 3.28 20.30 25.20
CA LEU A 15 3.19 20.71 23.79
C LEU A 15 3.88 19.70 22.87
N ALA A 16 5.12 19.34 23.19
CA ALA A 16 5.88 18.35 22.40
C ALA A 16 5.14 17.02 22.29
N LYS A 17 4.56 16.55 23.40
CA LYS A 17 3.75 15.34 23.43
C LYS A 17 2.50 15.44 22.55
N SER A 18 1.77 16.54 22.62
CA SER A 18 0.59 16.76 21.78
C SER A 18 0.96 16.77 20.29
N LEU A 19 2.10 17.35 19.94
CA LEU A 19 2.60 17.34 18.57
C LEU A 19 2.93 15.92 18.08
N VAL A 20 3.64 15.12 18.90
CA VAL A 20 3.96 13.73 18.57
C VAL A 20 2.69 12.89 18.42
N TYR A 21 1.74 13.01 19.35
CA TYR A 21 0.47 12.31 19.29
C TYR A 21 -0.32 12.67 18.01
N ASN A 22 -0.46 13.95 17.72
CA ASN A 22 -1.18 14.40 16.52
C ASN A 22 -0.47 13.95 15.23
N PHE A 23 0.86 13.94 15.21
CA PHE A 23 1.64 13.44 14.08
C PHE A 23 1.38 11.95 13.85
N VAL A 24 1.49 11.13 14.90
CA VAL A 24 1.22 9.68 14.81
C VAL A 24 -0.22 9.43 14.39
N LEU A 25 -1.20 10.13 14.99
CA LEU A 25 -2.61 10.00 14.64
C LEU A 25 -2.86 10.37 13.18
N SER A 26 -2.27 11.47 12.69
CA SER A 26 -2.41 11.88 11.29
C SER A 26 -1.82 10.86 10.33
N LEU A 27 -0.69 10.24 10.70
CA LEU A 27 -0.08 9.17 9.90
C LEU A 27 -1.01 7.95 9.79
N PHE A 28 -1.63 7.53 10.90
CA PHE A 28 -2.59 6.43 10.90
C PHE A 28 -3.84 6.74 10.05
N ILE A 29 -4.40 7.94 10.20
CA ILE A 29 -5.56 8.37 9.40
C ILE A 29 -5.20 8.40 7.91
N SER A 30 -4.03 8.93 7.56
CA SER A 30 -3.55 8.97 6.17
C SER A 30 -3.37 7.56 5.58
N LEU A 31 -2.78 6.63 6.35
CA LEU A 31 -2.60 5.24 5.93
C LEU A 31 -3.95 4.55 5.73
N ALA A 32 -4.87 4.69 6.68
CA ALA A 32 -6.22 4.12 6.60
C ALA A 32 -6.98 4.67 5.38
N LEU A 33 -6.91 5.98 5.15
CA LEU A 33 -7.51 6.61 3.97
C LEU A 33 -6.90 6.09 2.67
N GLY A 34 -5.56 5.90 2.64
CA GLY A 34 -4.86 5.30 1.50
C GLY A 34 -5.36 3.89 1.18
N VAL A 35 -5.51 3.04 2.19
CA VAL A 35 -6.06 1.67 2.03
C VAL A 35 -7.49 1.71 1.49
N VAL A 36 -8.35 2.57 2.06
CA VAL A 36 -9.73 2.75 1.59
C VAL A 36 -9.75 3.20 0.12
N LEU A 37 -8.88 4.12 -0.26
CA LEU A 37 -8.79 4.63 -1.63
C LEU A 37 -8.35 3.55 -2.61
N VAL A 38 -7.32 2.75 -2.26
CA VAL A 38 -6.86 1.61 -3.07
C VAL A 38 -8.01 0.63 -3.31
N TYR A 39 -8.75 0.30 -2.25
CA TYR A 39 -9.90 -0.59 -2.33
C TYR A 39 -11.05 0.00 -3.17
N ALA A 40 -11.39 1.28 -2.96
CA ALA A 40 -12.47 1.96 -3.69
C ALA A 40 -12.17 2.11 -5.19
N LEU A 41 -10.90 2.23 -5.57
CA LEU A 41 -10.45 2.30 -6.96
C LEU A 41 -10.24 0.93 -7.60
N ASN A 42 -10.52 -0.18 -6.90
CA ASN A 42 -10.25 -1.56 -7.32
C ASN A 42 -8.81 -1.76 -7.82
N ILE A 43 -7.86 -1.07 -7.20
CA ILE A 43 -6.43 -1.24 -7.51
C ILE A 43 -5.97 -2.57 -6.93
N ARG A 44 -5.28 -3.37 -7.75
CA ARG A 44 -4.69 -4.65 -7.35
C ARG A 44 -3.18 -4.55 -7.34
N LEU A 45 -2.57 -5.34 -6.47
CA LEU A 45 -1.13 -5.51 -6.36
C LEU A 45 -0.85 -6.99 -6.58
N ASP A 46 -0.24 -7.33 -7.69
CA ASP A 46 0.03 -8.72 -8.04
C ASP A 46 1.53 -8.95 -8.25
N ILE A 47 2.03 -10.08 -7.73
CA ILE A 47 3.45 -10.47 -7.83
C ILE A 47 3.67 -11.13 -9.18
N VAL A 48 4.71 -10.70 -9.89
CA VAL A 48 5.12 -11.28 -11.17
C VAL A 48 5.81 -12.61 -10.93
N LEU A 49 5.27 -13.67 -11.52
CA LEU A 49 5.72 -15.05 -11.29
C LEU A 49 6.67 -15.58 -12.37
N SER A 50 6.87 -14.85 -13.48
CA SER A 50 7.73 -15.28 -14.60
C SER A 50 8.37 -14.08 -15.31
N ASP A 51 9.39 -14.36 -16.13
CA ASP A 51 10.11 -13.36 -16.93
C ASP A 51 9.50 -13.15 -18.31
N SER A 52 8.25 -13.56 -18.55
CA SER A 52 7.59 -13.45 -19.86
C SER A 52 7.48 -12.02 -20.40
N MET A 53 7.59 -11.03 -19.52
CA MET A 53 7.51 -9.61 -19.86
C MET A 53 8.89 -8.90 -19.83
N ALA A 54 9.98 -9.66 -19.69
CA ALA A 54 11.33 -9.08 -19.77
C ALA A 54 11.56 -8.41 -21.15
N PRO A 55 12.28 -7.28 -21.23
CA PRO A 55 12.96 -6.57 -20.12
C PRO A 55 12.06 -5.54 -19.41
N LYS A 56 10.75 -5.49 -19.69
CA LYS A 56 9.85 -4.45 -19.15
C LYS A 56 9.68 -4.59 -17.62
N PHE A 57 9.56 -5.81 -17.13
CA PHE A 57 9.63 -6.21 -15.73
C PHE A 57 9.95 -7.70 -15.61
N TYR A 58 10.35 -8.13 -14.44
CA TYR A 58 10.89 -9.44 -14.16
C TYR A 58 10.10 -10.16 -13.06
N LYS A 59 10.36 -11.43 -12.90
CA LYS A 59 9.91 -12.20 -11.75
C LYS A 59 10.32 -11.51 -10.45
N HIS A 60 9.46 -11.57 -9.43
CA HIS A 60 9.57 -10.91 -8.12
C HIS A 60 9.28 -9.39 -8.11
N ASP A 61 8.98 -8.80 -9.26
CA ASP A 61 8.41 -7.46 -9.30
C ASP A 61 6.93 -7.49 -8.86
N ILE A 62 6.42 -6.36 -8.35
CA ILE A 62 4.98 -6.17 -8.12
C ILE A 62 4.43 -5.24 -9.20
N VAL A 63 3.36 -5.66 -9.84
CA VAL A 63 2.60 -4.83 -10.77
C VAL A 63 1.38 -4.24 -10.07
N ILE A 64 1.15 -2.95 -10.32
CA ILE A 64 -0.06 -2.25 -9.88
C ILE A 64 -1.02 -2.26 -11.05
N VAL A 65 -2.16 -2.93 -10.85
CA VAL A 65 -3.19 -3.16 -11.87
C VAL A 65 -4.42 -2.35 -11.53
N LYS A 66 -4.91 -1.59 -12.50
CA LYS A 66 -6.12 -0.75 -12.37
C LYS A 66 -7.11 -1.09 -13.46
N PRO A 67 -8.41 -1.32 -13.16
CA PRO A 67 -9.46 -1.45 -14.14
C PRO A 67 -9.57 -0.21 -15.04
N CYS A 68 -9.88 -0.41 -16.31
CA CYS A 68 -10.12 0.64 -17.30
C CYS A 68 -11.37 0.29 -18.10
N ASP A 69 -12.03 1.31 -18.63
CA ASP A 69 -13.22 1.14 -19.49
C ASP A 69 -12.86 0.73 -20.92
N ASP A 70 -11.64 0.99 -21.35
CA ASP A 70 -11.16 0.64 -22.70
C ASP A 70 -9.66 0.35 -22.68
N TYR A 71 -9.28 -0.78 -23.27
CA TYR A 71 -7.90 -1.21 -23.43
C TYR A 71 -7.45 -1.06 -24.87
N LYS A 72 -6.19 -0.70 -25.11
CA LYS A 72 -5.61 -0.39 -26.41
C LYS A 72 -4.44 -1.32 -26.72
N VAL A 73 -4.18 -1.51 -28.00
CA VAL A 73 -2.96 -2.17 -28.46
C VAL A 73 -1.74 -1.45 -27.87
N GLY A 74 -0.83 -2.23 -27.31
CA GLY A 74 0.35 -1.74 -26.57
C GLY A 74 0.17 -1.70 -25.06
N ASP A 75 -1.06 -1.69 -24.55
CA ASP A 75 -1.31 -1.79 -23.11
C ASP A 75 -0.90 -3.15 -22.57
N ILE A 76 -0.37 -3.17 -21.34
CA ILE A 76 -0.10 -4.40 -20.60
C ILE A 76 -1.29 -4.64 -19.70
N ILE A 77 -1.96 -5.76 -19.87
CA ILE A 77 -3.15 -6.13 -19.11
C ILE A 77 -2.91 -7.38 -18.28
N GLU A 78 -3.59 -7.44 -17.14
CA GLU A 78 -3.73 -8.67 -16.36
C GLU A 78 -5.09 -9.29 -16.64
N TYR A 79 -5.12 -10.58 -16.92
CA TYR A 79 -6.34 -11.35 -17.12
C TYR A 79 -6.27 -12.71 -16.45
N GLN A 80 -7.43 -13.26 -16.12
CA GLN A 80 -7.54 -14.54 -15.44
C GLN A 80 -8.63 -15.38 -16.09
N ARG A 81 -8.28 -16.56 -16.64
CA ARG A 81 -9.20 -17.38 -17.43
C ARG A 81 -10.24 -18.10 -16.57
N THR A 82 -9.85 -18.57 -15.40
CA THR A 82 -10.76 -19.18 -14.40
C THR A 82 -10.38 -18.66 -13.02
N ALA A 83 -11.27 -18.81 -12.04
CA ALA A 83 -11.03 -18.33 -10.68
C ALA A 83 -9.79 -18.98 -10.02
N GLU A 84 -9.48 -20.22 -10.40
CA GLU A 84 -8.36 -21.00 -9.87
C GLU A 84 -7.07 -20.84 -10.68
N ALA A 85 -7.15 -20.26 -11.89
CA ALA A 85 -5.98 -20.05 -12.72
C ALA A 85 -5.11 -18.92 -12.19
N THR A 86 -3.81 -19.06 -12.34
CA THR A 86 -2.86 -17.96 -12.09
C THR A 86 -3.15 -16.83 -13.08
N PRO A 87 -3.26 -15.57 -12.62
CA PRO A 87 -3.36 -14.43 -13.50
C PRO A 87 -2.17 -14.34 -14.46
N VAL A 88 -2.42 -13.90 -15.67
CA VAL A 88 -1.42 -13.68 -16.72
C VAL A 88 -1.33 -12.19 -17.02
N THR A 89 -0.11 -11.69 -17.10
CA THR A 89 0.16 -10.26 -17.38
C THR A 89 0.95 -10.16 -18.67
N HIS A 90 0.29 -9.78 -19.77
CA HIS A 90 0.88 -9.70 -21.10
C HIS A 90 0.45 -8.44 -21.84
N ARG A 91 1.13 -8.12 -22.93
CA ARG A 91 0.88 -6.95 -23.76
C ARG A 91 -0.18 -7.26 -24.82
N ILE A 92 -1.13 -6.35 -25.01
CA ILE A 92 -2.09 -6.41 -26.11
C ILE A 92 -1.35 -6.13 -27.42
N ILE A 93 -1.40 -7.07 -28.35
CA ILE A 93 -0.83 -6.93 -29.70
C ILE A 93 -1.91 -6.77 -30.77
N GLU A 94 -3.14 -7.25 -30.53
CA GLU A 94 -4.28 -7.09 -31.42
C GLU A 94 -5.54 -6.81 -30.61
N LYS A 95 -6.46 -6.02 -31.20
CA LYS A 95 -7.80 -5.73 -30.65
C LYS A 95 -8.83 -5.83 -31.76
N THR A 96 -9.92 -6.52 -31.50
CA THR A 96 -11.08 -6.63 -32.40
C THR A 96 -12.35 -6.29 -31.62
N GLY A 97 -13.24 -5.54 -32.20
CA GLY A 97 -14.48 -5.09 -31.56
C GLY A 97 -14.26 -3.90 -30.61
N SER A 98 -15.28 -3.59 -29.83
CA SER A 98 -15.27 -2.46 -28.87
C SER A 98 -16.20 -2.73 -27.69
N GLY A 99 -15.95 -2.04 -26.56
CA GLY A 99 -16.69 -2.18 -25.32
C GLY A 99 -16.69 -3.62 -24.81
N ALA A 100 -17.78 -4.07 -24.21
CA ALA A 100 -17.92 -5.41 -23.64
C ALA A 100 -17.74 -6.58 -24.64
N ASN A 101 -17.82 -6.31 -25.94
CA ASN A 101 -17.59 -7.30 -27.00
C ASN A 101 -16.16 -7.25 -27.56
N ALA A 102 -15.27 -6.49 -26.94
CA ALA A 102 -13.88 -6.44 -27.36
C ALA A 102 -13.17 -7.77 -27.06
N VAL A 103 -12.37 -8.19 -28.04
CA VAL A 103 -11.52 -9.38 -27.94
C VAL A 103 -10.10 -8.94 -28.23
N TYR A 104 -9.19 -9.40 -27.39
CA TYR A 104 -7.77 -9.04 -27.44
C TYR A 104 -6.91 -10.27 -27.70
N VAL A 105 -5.83 -10.09 -28.42
CA VAL A 105 -4.73 -11.05 -28.49
C VAL A 105 -3.56 -10.43 -27.75
N THR A 106 -3.00 -11.19 -26.81
CA THR A 106 -1.87 -10.74 -25.98
C THR A 106 -0.62 -11.57 -26.27
N GLN A 107 0.52 -11.04 -25.87
CA GLN A 107 1.82 -11.72 -25.97
C GLN A 107 2.76 -11.18 -24.91
N GLY A 108 3.54 -12.05 -24.28
CA GLY A 108 4.64 -11.62 -23.43
C GLY A 108 5.78 -11.01 -24.23
N ASP A 109 6.37 -9.94 -23.72
CA ASP A 109 7.46 -9.23 -24.42
C ASP A 109 8.68 -10.11 -24.68
N ALA A 110 8.94 -11.12 -23.84
CA ALA A 110 10.01 -12.09 -23.97
C ALA A 110 9.57 -13.41 -24.65
N THR A 111 8.31 -13.53 -25.11
CA THR A 111 7.80 -14.76 -25.72
C THR A 111 7.61 -14.59 -27.23
N SER A 112 7.78 -15.67 -27.97
CA SER A 112 7.53 -15.69 -29.43
C SER A 112 6.10 -16.06 -29.80
N ASN A 113 5.33 -16.63 -28.88
CA ASN A 113 3.98 -17.14 -29.17
C ASN A 113 2.93 -16.15 -28.67
N LYS A 114 1.91 -15.95 -29.51
CA LYS A 114 0.70 -15.23 -29.13
C LYS A 114 -0.15 -16.08 -28.19
N ASP A 115 -0.82 -15.42 -27.26
CA ASP A 115 -1.79 -16.08 -26.39
C ASP A 115 -3.12 -16.37 -27.14
N ALA A 116 -3.89 -17.29 -26.63
CA ALA A 116 -5.28 -17.45 -27.08
C ALA A 116 -6.08 -16.19 -26.72
N SER A 117 -7.09 -15.91 -27.54
CA SER A 117 -7.94 -14.72 -27.40
C SER A 117 -8.44 -14.49 -25.98
N VAL A 118 -8.42 -13.24 -25.56
CA VAL A 118 -8.82 -12.74 -24.25
C VAL A 118 -10.06 -11.85 -24.44
N HIS A 119 -11.16 -12.21 -23.79
CA HIS A 119 -12.37 -11.39 -23.78
C HIS A 119 -12.27 -10.32 -22.68
N ASP A 120 -12.91 -9.18 -22.91
CA ASP A 120 -12.95 -8.07 -21.95
C ASP A 120 -13.37 -8.52 -20.54
N SER A 121 -14.35 -9.42 -20.44
CA SER A 121 -14.93 -9.91 -19.19
C SER A 121 -13.96 -10.63 -18.25
N ILE A 122 -12.84 -11.14 -18.75
CA ILE A 122 -11.83 -11.83 -17.94
C ILE A 122 -10.62 -10.95 -17.60
N ILE A 123 -10.58 -9.72 -18.08
CA ILE A 123 -9.52 -8.75 -17.79
C ILE A 123 -9.74 -8.18 -16.40
N LYS A 124 -8.70 -8.16 -15.60
CA LYS A 124 -8.69 -7.59 -14.24
C LYS A 124 -8.32 -6.11 -14.26
N GLY A 125 -7.51 -5.71 -15.23
CA GLY A 125 -7.11 -4.33 -15.42
C GLY A 125 -5.84 -4.17 -16.23
N LYS A 126 -5.38 -2.92 -16.33
CA LYS A 126 -4.14 -2.50 -16.98
C LYS A 126 -3.05 -2.28 -15.94
N VAL A 127 -1.84 -2.69 -16.25
CA VAL A 127 -0.65 -2.35 -15.46
C VAL A 127 -0.36 -0.86 -15.60
N VAL A 128 -0.41 -0.15 -14.48
CA VAL A 128 -0.16 1.30 -14.42
C VAL A 128 1.20 1.64 -13.81
N MET A 129 1.74 0.74 -12.99
CA MET A 129 3.05 0.92 -12.36
C MET A 129 3.68 -0.45 -12.07
N VAL A 130 5.01 -0.48 -12.01
CA VAL A 130 5.80 -1.64 -11.59
C VAL A 130 6.68 -1.22 -10.43
N VAL A 131 6.73 -2.05 -9.39
CA VAL A 131 7.63 -1.91 -8.25
C VAL A 131 8.67 -3.03 -8.38
N GLU A 132 9.86 -2.66 -8.77
CA GLU A 132 10.97 -3.59 -8.93
C GLU A 132 11.30 -4.28 -7.61
N ARG A 133 11.44 -5.61 -7.66
CA ARG A 133 11.71 -6.45 -6.48
C ARG A 133 10.71 -6.27 -5.33
N GLY A 134 9.48 -5.91 -5.67
CA GLY A 134 8.44 -5.63 -4.69
C GLY A 134 8.09 -6.82 -3.79
N GLU A 135 8.27 -8.07 -4.27
CA GLU A 135 8.08 -9.28 -3.48
C GLU A 135 8.97 -9.29 -2.23
N TYR A 136 10.23 -8.86 -2.32
CA TYR A 136 11.12 -8.81 -1.15
C TYR A 136 10.64 -7.81 -0.09
N ILE A 137 10.03 -6.69 -0.52
CA ILE A 137 9.43 -5.71 0.39
C ILE A 137 8.20 -6.33 1.07
N TYR A 138 7.35 -7.00 0.30
CA TYR A 138 6.18 -7.71 0.80
C TYR A 138 6.56 -8.78 1.81
N ASP A 139 7.53 -9.62 1.50
CA ASP A 139 8.01 -10.68 2.38
C ASP A 139 8.62 -10.10 3.66
N PHE A 140 9.44 -9.05 3.55
CA PHE A 140 10.00 -8.36 4.72
C PHE A 140 8.91 -7.84 5.65
N ILE A 141 7.87 -7.21 5.12
CA ILE A 141 6.74 -6.72 5.92
C ILE A 141 5.98 -7.89 6.55
N LYS A 142 5.72 -8.94 5.78
CA LYS A 142 5.00 -10.14 6.21
C LYS A 142 5.74 -10.90 7.31
N GLU A 143 7.05 -11.05 7.19
CA GLU A 143 7.88 -11.74 8.19
C GLU A 143 8.03 -10.92 9.48
N ASN A 144 8.01 -9.59 9.39
CA ASN A 144 8.25 -8.69 10.51
C ASN A 144 6.98 -7.99 11.02
N TYR A 145 5.78 -8.41 10.62
CA TYR A 145 4.55 -7.69 10.99
C TYR A 145 4.32 -7.60 12.50
N PHE A 146 4.70 -8.63 13.27
CA PHE A 146 4.64 -8.60 14.74
C PHE A 146 5.56 -7.53 15.31
N LEU A 147 6.78 -7.39 14.77
CA LEU A 147 7.72 -6.34 15.19
C LEU A 147 7.12 -4.95 14.99
N PHE A 148 6.42 -4.72 13.88
CA PHE A 148 5.74 -3.45 13.62
C PHE A 148 4.59 -3.22 14.62
N ILE A 149 3.82 -4.26 14.94
CA ILE A 149 2.77 -4.20 15.96
C ILE A 149 3.38 -3.87 17.33
N ASP A 150 4.46 -4.54 17.72
CA ASP A 150 5.14 -4.32 19.00
C ASP A 150 5.71 -2.90 19.12
N ILE A 151 6.28 -2.36 18.04
CA ILE A 151 6.76 -0.98 17.99
C ILE A 151 5.59 0.00 18.20
N ILE A 152 4.47 -0.22 17.51
CA ILE A 152 3.28 0.63 17.62
C ILE A 152 2.71 0.59 19.05
N LEU A 153 2.58 -0.60 19.64
CA LEU A 153 2.12 -0.79 21.00
C LEU A 153 3.09 -0.16 22.01
N GLY A 154 4.40 -0.34 21.83
CA GLY A 154 5.42 0.26 22.66
C GLY A 154 5.36 1.79 22.65
N VAL A 155 5.21 2.41 21.49
CA VAL A 155 5.03 3.86 21.35
C VAL A 155 3.75 4.32 22.06
N TRP A 156 2.66 3.57 21.92
CA TRP A 156 1.39 3.88 22.57
C TRP A 156 1.48 3.78 24.10
N VAL A 157 2.07 2.71 24.63
CA VAL A 157 2.28 2.53 26.09
C VAL A 157 3.18 3.64 26.64
N LEU A 158 4.29 3.93 25.97
CA LEU A 158 5.20 5.02 26.37
C LEU A 158 4.47 6.38 26.39
N SER A 159 3.66 6.65 25.38
CA SER A 159 2.86 7.87 25.34
C SER A 159 1.85 7.95 26.48
N ALA A 160 1.21 6.84 26.85
CA ALA A 160 0.23 6.76 27.93
C ALA A 160 0.89 6.96 29.30
N THR A 161 2.04 6.32 29.56
CA THR A 161 2.78 6.45 30.84
C THR A 161 3.29 7.87 31.06
N LEU A 162 3.88 8.47 30.03
CA LEU A 162 4.31 9.87 30.08
C LEU A 162 3.14 10.83 30.35
N SER A 163 1.92 10.48 29.89
CA SER A 163 0.71 11.25 30.16
C SER A 163 0.34 11.25 31.63
N GLY A 164 0.35 10.06 32.23
CA GLY A 164 0.01 9.90 33.64
C GLY A 164 0.99 10.65 34.57
N GLU A 165 2.28 10.62 34.27
CA GLU A 165 3.28 11.36 35.07
C GLU A 165 3.07 12.88 35.02
N ILE A 166 2.73 13.42 33.86
CA ILE A 166 2.45 14.85 33.70
C ILE A 166 1.24 15.27 34.53
N GLU A 167 0.18 14.48 34.46
CA GLU A 167 -1.06 14.77 35.18
C GLU A 167 -0.83 14.74 36.71
N MET A 168 -0.08 13.74 37.21
CA MET A 168 0.33 13.67 38.64
C MET A 168 1.18 14.86 39.04
N ARG A 169 2.14 15.29 38.25
CA ARG A 169 2.97 16.47 38.51
C ARG A 169 2.14 17.73 38.59
N LYS A 170 1.20 17.94 37.66
CA LYS A 170 0.26 19.08 37.68
C LYS A 170 -0.59 19.10 38.96
N HIS A 171 -1.10 17.93 39.34
CA HIS A 171 -1.94 17.79 40.54
C HIS A 171 -1.14 18.11 41.82
N ASN A 172 0.13 17.64 41.91
CA ASN A 172 0.99 17.89 43.08
C ASN A 172 1.37 19.37 43.18
N ILE A 173 1.57 20.08 42.07
CA ILE A 173 1.84 21.51 42.06
C ILE A 173 0.62 22.30 42.52
N ALA A 174 -0.58 21.97 42.02
CA ALA A 174 -1.84 22.63 42.41
C ALA A 174 -2.23 22.40 43.88
N LYS A 175 -1.73 21.36 44.54
CA LYS A 175 -1.92 21.13 45.99
C LYS A 175 -0.92 21.86 46.87
N ALA A 176 0.17 22.35 46.32
CA ALA A 176 1.20 23.07 47.05
C ALA A 176 0.99 24.60 47.09
N GLU A 177 -0.02 25.09 46.39
CA GLU A 177 -0.56 26.46 46.44
C GLU A 177 -1.70 26.54 47.46
#